data_48721449c3def069f1762a84cadf6b40
#
_entry.id   48721449c3def069f1762a84cadf6b40
#
_cell.length_a   1.000
_cell.length_b   1.000
_cell.length_c   1.000
_cell.angle_alpha   90.00
_cell.angle_beta   90.00
_cell.angle_gamma   90.00
#
_symmetry.space_group_name_H-M   'P 1'
#
loop_
_entity.id
_entity.type
_entity.pdbx_description
1 polymer ?
#
loop_
_entity_poly.entity_id
_entity_poly.type
_entity_poly.pdbx_seq_one_letter_code
_entity_poly.pdbx_strand_id
1 'polypeptide(L)'
;MKRIVCFLFALFLMCPAAAAGESRELPVVMYHHISADPARAGDYIVTPDILEGDLRYIAEHGCTAVSVGEILDYCAGRSELPEKPILITFDDGQLSVLTYALPLLEKYDMCAVAAVVGAYCDAEETAPARDPEYSYLTWDEVAELAASGRFDIASHTQDMHRDTWPRRGCLPNPGESAEAYAAALGTDLAAVDAKIEAATGSRPLAFAYPFGFHSDRTEELLAQHGYQLTLTCENRINDLNSGALDLGRYNRSAHADRAAFFKMLGIV
;
A
#
# COMPACT_ATOMS: atom_id res chain seq x y z
N MET A 1 -0.73 25.97 -69.50
CA MET A 1 -0.19 25.82 -68.13
C MET A 1 -1.34 25.81 -67.11
N LYS A 2 -1.76 24.64 -66.64
CA LYS A 2 -2.86 24.49 -65.65
C LYS A 2 -2.22 24.42 -64.28
N ARG A 3 -2.56 25.36 -63.39
CA ARG A 3 -2.14 25.39 -62.03
C ARG A 3 -3.07 24.48 -61.16
N ILE A 4 -2.53 23.41 -60.60
CA ILE A 4 -3.23 22.56 -59.66
C ILE A 4 -3.04 23.22 -58.27
N VAL A 5 -4.15 23.61 -57.65
CA VAL A 5 -4.19 24.09 -56.25
C VAL A 5 -4.54 22.89 -55.38
N CYS A 6 -3.56 22.37 -54.64
CA CYS A 6 -3.81 21.37 -53.58
C CYS A 6 -4.37 22.04 -52.32
N PHE A 7 -5.61 21.73 -51.99
CA PHE A 7 -6.20 22.04 -50.70
C PHE A 7 -5.75 20.99 -49.70
N LEU A 8 -4.88 21.37 -48.76
CA LEU A 8 -4.57 20.57 -47.58
C LEU A 8 -5.72 20.73 -46.56
N PHE A 9 -6.53 19.68 -46.42
CA PHE A 9 -7.50 19.58 -45.35
C PHE A 9 -6.72 19.20 -44.07
N ALA A 10 -6.53 20.16 -43.16
CA ALA A 10 -6.05 19.90 -41.80
C ALA A 10 -7.17 19.23 -41.01
N LEU A 11 -7.04 17.93 -40.78
CA LEU A 11 -7.92 17.16 -39.90
C LEU A 11 -7.56 17.55 -38.45
N PHE A 12 -8.33 18.46 -37.85
CA PHE A 12 -8.27 18.74 -36.42
C PHE A 12 -8.86 17.51 -35.70
N LEU A 13 -8.00 16.64 -35.21
CA LEU A 13 -8.38 15.65 -34.19
C LEU A 13 -8.75 16.43 -32.91
N MET A 14 -10.05 16.65 -32.72
CA MET A 14 -10.57 17.06 -31.43
C MET A 14 -10.32 15.88 -30.45
N CYS A 15 -9.28 15.97 -29.63
CA CYS A 15 -9.23 15.18 -28.41
C CYS A 15 -10.52 15.49 -27.61
N PRO A 16 -11.34 14.51 -27.25
CA PRO A 16 -12.42 14.79 -26.33
C PRO A 16 -11.78 15.30 -25.04
N ALA A 17 -12.18 16.49 -24.60
CA ALA A 17 -11.89 16.94 -23.25
C ALA A 17 -12.43 15.85 -22.32
N ALA A 18 -11.56 15.26 -21.49
CA ALA A 18 -11.98 14.37 -20.43
C ALA A 18 -13.05 15.14 -19.64
N ALA A 19 -14.27 14.64 -19.64
CA ALA A 19 -15.29 15.11 -18.72
C ALA A 19 -14.67 14.98 -17.33
N ALA A 20 -14.72 16.04 -16.51
CA ALA A 20 -14.39 15.94 -15.11
C ALA A 20 -15.32 14.86 -14.54
N GLY A 21 -14.81 13.63 -14.41
CA GLY A 21 -15.54 12.50 -13.86
C GLY A 21 -15.90 12.80 -12.40
N GLU A 22 -16.96 12.18 -11.93
CA GLU A 22 -17.28 12.17 -10.51
C GLU A 22 -16.03 11.75 -9.72
N SER A 23 -15.85 12.38 -8.53
CA SER A 23 -14.75 12.03 -7.62
C SER A 23 -14.73 10.53 -7.38
N ARG A 24 -13.58 9.88 -7.62
CA ARG A 24 -13.42 8.45 -7.38
C ARG A 24 -12.81 8.25 -6.01
N GLU A 25 -13.67 8.03 -5.04
CA GLU A 25 -13.27 7.80 -3.68
C GLU A 25 -12.64 6.41 -3.50
N LEU A 26 -11.52 6.37 -2.77
CA LEU A 26 -10.85 5.14 -2.35
C LEU A 26 -10.67 5.15 -0.84
N PRO A 27 -11.52 4.45 -0.07
CA PRO A 27 -11.23 4.12 1.31
C PRO A 27 -10.08 3.11 1.40
N VAL A 28 -9.19 3.30 2.38
CA VAL A 28 -8.06 2.39 2.62
C VAL A 28 -8.08 1.96 4.08
N VAL A 29 -8.13 0.64 4.31
CA VAL A 29 -8.03 0.05 5.64
C VAL A 29 -6.61 -0.43 5.88
N MET A 30 -6.09 -0.14 7.08
CA MET A 30 -4.74 -0.52 7.51
C MET A 30 -4.82 -1.50 8.67
N TYR A 31 -4.27 -2.68 8.47
CA TYR A 31 -4.00 -3.69 9.48
C TYR A 31 -2.49 -3.78 9.73
N HIS A 32 -2.11 -4.43 10.82
CA HIS A 32 -0.72 -4.78 11.11
C HIS A 32 -0.63 -6.26 11.48
N HIS A 33 -0.67 -6.57 12.75
CA HIS A 33 -0.53 -7.94 13.26
C HIS A 33 -1.88 -8.66 13.44
N ILE A 34 -1.88 -9.96 13.20
CA ILE A 34 -3.03 -10.83 13.47
C ILE A 34 -2.59 -11.86 14.51
N SER A 35 -3.31 -11.94 15.61
CA SER A 35 -3.00 -12.88 16.71
C SER A 35 -4.15 -13.83 16.95
N ALA A 36 -3.85 -15.13 17.04
CA ALA A 36 -4.82 -16.12 17.46
C ALA A 36 -5.15 -16.05 18.96
N ASP A 37 -4.30 -15.38 19.76
CA ASP A 37 -4.58 -15.11 21.16
C ASP A 37 -5.42 -13.82 21.35
N PRO A 38 -6.70 -13.93 21.74
CA PRO A 38 -7.56 -12.76 21.94
C PRO A 38 -7.06 -11.79 23.01
N ALA A 39 -6.21 -12.25 23.95
CA ALA A 39 -5.66 -11.40 24.98
C ALA A 39 -4.63 -10.39 24.44
N ARG A 40 -4.11 -10.61 23.23
CA ARG A 40 -3.19 -9.70 22.53
C ARG A 40 -3.93 -8.67 21.66
N ALA A 41 -5.23 -8.84 21.45
CA ALA A 41 -6.00 -7.90 20.64
C ALA A 41 -5.90 -6.46 21.15
N GLY A 42 -5.69 -5.50 20.26
CA GLY A 42 -5.39 -4.11 20.64
C GLY A 42 -5.49 -3.16 19.47
N ASP A 43 -4.82 -2.01 19.57
CA ASP A 43 -4.92 -0.97 18.53
C ASP A 43 -4.27 -1.38 17.20
N TYR A 44 -3.26 -2.24 17.22
CA TYR A 44 -2.52 -2.71 16.04
C TYR A 44 -2.57 -4.24 15.88
N ILE A 45 -3.34 -4.94 16.71
CA ILE A 45 -3.47 -6.39 16.68
C ILE A 45 -4.94 -6.75 16.61
N VAL A 46 -5.35 -7.41 15.54
CA VAL A 46 -6.70 -7.97 15.39
C VAL A 46 -6.64 -9.50 15.52
N THR A 47 -7.80 -10.14 15.79
CA THR A 47 -7.87 -11.60 15.72
C THR A 47 -8.28 -12.05 14.32
N PRO A 48 -8.03 -13.34 13.94
CA PRO A 48 -8.55 -13.90 12.70
C PRO A 48 -10.07 -13.73 12.55
N ASP A 49 -10.84 -13.86 13.65
CA ASP A 49 -12.30 -13.67 13.65
C ASP A 49 -12.70 -12.21 13.36
N ILE A 50 -11.93 -11.23 13.85
CA ILE A 50 -12.17 -9.82 13.55
C ILE A 50 -11.90 -9.59 12.07
N LEU A 51 -10.74 -10.03 11.55
CA LEU A 51 -10.39 -9.88 10.14
C LEU A 51 -11.42 -10.56 9.22
N GLU A 52 -11.78 -11.82 9.51
CA GLU A 52 -12.79 -12.52 8.72
C GLU A 52 -14.14 -11.80 8.72
N GLY A 53 -14.57 -11.32 9.89
CA GLY A 53 -15.79 -10.55 10.00
C GLY A 53 -15.74 -9.23 9.22
N ASP A 54 -14.57 -8.59 9.14
CA ASP A 54 -14.36 -7.37 8.37
C ASP A 54 -14.40 -7.64 6.86
N LEU A 55 -13.73 -8.70 6.38
CA LEU A 55 -13.78 -9.10 4.96
C LEU A 55 -15.20 -9.47 4.53
N ARG A 56 -15.94 -10.19 5.39
CA ARG A 56 -17.35 -10.49 5.15
C ARG A 56 -18.18 -9.20 5.08
N TYR A 57 -17.96 -8.24 5.97
CA TYR A 57 -18.65 -6.95 5.97
C TYR A 57 -18.41 -6.19 4.66
N ILE A 58 -17.16 -6.13 4.20
CA ILE A 58 -16.76 -5.53 2.91
C ILE A 58 -17.54 -6.17 1.76
N ALA A 59 -17.57 -7.51 1.71
CA ALA A 59 -18.29 -8.27 0.68
C ALA A 59 -19.81 -8.03 0.72
N GLU A 60 -20.42 -8.09 1.91
CA GLU A 60 -21.88 -7.89 2.11
C GLU A 60 -22.34 -6.49 1.73
N HIS A 61 -21.45 -5.48 1.78
CA HIS A 61 -21.76 -4.09 1.36
C HIS A 61 -21.42 -3.82 -0.11
N GLY A 62 -21.04 -4.86 -0.87
CA GLY A 62 -20.75 -4.78 -2.29
C GLY A 62 -19.46 -4.03 -2.62
N CYS A 63 -18.54 -3.91 -1.67
CA CYS A 63 -17.21 -3.36 -1.92
C CYS A 63 -16.32 -4.41 -2.58
N THR A 64 -15.44 -3.96 -3.46
CA THR A 64 -14.46 -4.80 -4.16
C THR A 64 -13.05 -4.37 -3.77
N ALA A 65 -12.26 -5.30 -3.23
CA ALA A 65 -10.85 -5.05 -2.97
C ALA A 65 -10.11 -4.85 -4.28
N VAL A 66 -9.26 -3.82 -4.34
CA VAL A 66 -8.50 -3.46 -5.55
C VAL A 66 -7.00 -3.54 -5.29
N SER A 67 -6.24 -3.92 -6.32
CA SER A 67 -4.79 -4.00 -6.32
C SER A 67 -4.13 -2.64 -6.57
N VAL A 68 -2.84 -2.55 -6.29
CA VAL A 68 -2.00 -1.38 -6.66
C VAL A 68 -2.04 -1.16 -8.17
N GLY A 69 -1.96 -2.25 -8.96
CA GLY A 69 -1.99 -2.18 -10.42
C GLY A 69 -3.29 -1.56 -10.94
N GLU A 70 -4.46 -1.97 -10.42
CA GLU A 70 -5.76 -1.42 -10.83
C GLU A 70 -5.90 0.05 -10.47
N ILE A 71 -5.43 0.47 -9.28
CA ILE A 71 -5.43 1.89 -8.88
C ILE A 71 -4.57 2.72 -9.83
N LEU A 72 -3.36 2.25 -10.15
CA LEU A 72 -2.44 2.96 -11.05
C LEU A 72 -2.95 3.00 -12.50
N ASP A 73 -3.61 1.95 -12.95
CA ASP A 73 -4.25 1.92 -14.27
C ASP A 73 -5.42 2.91 -14.36
N TYR A 74 -6.21 3.01 -13.30
CA TYR A 74 -7.26 4.01 -13.20
C TYR A 74 -6.68 5.44 -13.21
N CYS A 75 -5.69 5.75 -12.37
CA CYS A 75 -5.05 7.07 -12.33
C CYS A 75 -4.41 7.45 -13.67
N ALA A 76 -3.98 6.47 -14.45
CA ALA A 76 -3.43 6.68 -15.79
C ALA A 76 -4.49 6.71 -16.91
N GLY A 77 -5.78 6.55 -16.58
CA GLY A 77 -6.89 6.53 -17.53
C GLY A 77 -6.91 5.29 -18.44
N ARG A 78 -6.30 4.18 -18.00
CA ARG A 78 -6.24 2.91 -18.75
C ARG A 78 -7.38 1.97 -18.45
N SER A 79 -7.97 2.06 -17.26
CA SER A 79 -9.10 1.21 -16.83
C SER A 79 -10.03 1.97 -15.90
N GLU A 80 -11.23 1.42 -15.70
CA GLU A 80 -12.16 1.86 -14.65
C GLU A 80 -12.00 1.00 -13.42
N LEU A 81 -12.25 1.57 -12.23
CA LEU A 81 -12.36 0.83 -10.98
C LEU A 81 -13.79 0.30 -10.75
N PRO A 82 -13.95 -0.74 -9.92
CA PRO A 82 -15.26 -1.18 -9.44
C PRO A 82 -16.05 -0.02 -8.83
N GLU A 83 -17.38 -0.15 -8.73
CA GLU A 83 -18.26 0.91 -8.22
C GLU A 83 -17.92 1.33 -6.78
N LYS A 84 -17.58 0.35 -5.93
CA LYS A 84 -17.20 0.55 -4.53
C LYS A 84 -15.81 -0.06 -4.26
N PRO A 85 -14.72 0.60 -4.73
CA PRO A 85 -13.37 0.08 -4.49
C PRO A 85 -12.97 0.26 -3.03
N ILE A 86 -12.15 -0.66 -2.51
CA ILE A 86 -11.48 -0.54 -1.22
C ILE A 86 -10.06 -1.09 -1.34
N LEU A 87 -9.09 -0.42 -0.74
CA LEU A 87 -7.74 -0.97 -0.61
C LEU A 87 -7.54 -1.55 0.80
N ILE A 88 -7.08 -2.79 0.86
CA ILE A 88 -6.75 -3.49 2.11
C ILE A 88 -5.23 -3.50 2.24
N THR A 89 -4.67 -3.08 3.38
CA THR A 89 -3.23 -3.01 3.59
C THR A 89 -2.83 -3.65 4.90
N PHE A 90 -1.65 -4.30 4.92
CA PHE A 90 -1.02 -4.87 6.11
C PHE A 90 0.41 -4.34 6.20
N ASP A 91 0.76 -3.68 7.29
CA ASP A 91 2.09 -3.13 7.51
C ASP A 91 3.00 -4.09 8.27
N ASP A 92 4.29 -3.77 8.33
CA ASP A 92 5.37 -4.41 9.07
C ASP A 92 5.88 -5.75 8.52
N GLY A 93 5.14 -6.46 7.67
CA GLY A 93 5.57 -7.77 7.15
C GLY A 93 5.53 -8.89 8.19
N GLN A 94 4.48 -8.92 9.03
CA GLN A 94 4.28 -9.96 10.04
C GLN A 94 3.98 -11.33 9.42
N LEU A 95 4.55 -12.43 9.96
CA LEU A 95 4.27 -13.80 9.53
C LEU A 95 2.78 -14.16 9.63
N SER A 96 2.07 -13.55 10.56
CA SER A 96 0.63 -13.71 10.75
C SER A 96 -0.19 -13.33 9.51
N VAL A 97 0.34 -12.47 8.62
CA VAL A 97 -0.31 -12.11 7.35
C VAL A 97 -0.36 -13.32 6.41
N LEU A 98 0.74 -14.05 6.28
CA LEU A 98 0.77 -15.32 5.52
C LEU A 98 -0.12 -16.37 6.17
N THR A 99 -0.04 -16.52 7.49
CA THR A 99 -0.70 -17.60 8.23
C THR A 99 -2.21 -17.42 8.30
N TYR A 100 -2.69 -16.19 8.54
CA TYR A 100 -4.11 -15.93 8.82
C TYR A 100 -4.80 -15.08 7.76
N ALA A 101 -4.14 -14.05 7.19
CA ALA A 101 -4.80 -13.17 6.23
C ALA A 101 -4.91 -13.82 4.85
N LEU A 102 -3.86 -14.47 4.35
CA LEU A 102 -3.89 -15.08 3.02
C LEU A 102 -5.05 -16.07 2.82
N PRO A 103 -5.28 -17.06 3.70
CA PRO A 103 -6.41 -17.98 3.54
C PRO A 103 -7.78 -17.29 3.59
N LEU A 104 -7.90 -16.19 4.35
CA LEU A 104 -9.14 -15.43 4.42
C LEU A 104 -9.36 -14.58 3.17
N LEU A 105 -8.31 -13.95 2.62
CA LEU A 105 -8.42 -13.23 1.35
C LEU A 105 -8.77 -14.19 0.19
N GLU A 106 -8.18 -15.38 0.16
CA GLU A 106 -8.57 -16.43 -0.80
C GLU A 106 -10.04 -16.83 -0.66
N LYS A 107 -10.51 -17.03 0.58
CA LYS A 107 -11.90 -17.40 0.87
C LYS A 107 -12.91 -16.36 0.38
N TYR A 108 -12.58 -15.07 0.48
CA TYR A 108 -13.48 -13.98 0.09
C TYR A 108 -13.17 -13.41 -1.29
N ASP A 109 -12.24 -14.01 -2.04
CA ASP A 109 -11.77 -13.58 -3.37
C ASP A 109 -11.33 -12.11 -3.38
N MET A 110 -10.55 -11.71 -2.36
CA MET A 110 -10.04 -10.36 -2.17
C MET A 110 -8.53 -10.32 -2.36
N CYS A 111 -8.00 -9.14 -2.64
CA CYS A 111 -6.58 -8.84 -2.67
C CYS A 111 -6.22 -7.78 -1.63
N ALA A 112 -4.92 -7.64 -1.33
CA ALA A 112 -4.40 -6.69 -0.36
C ALA A 112 -2.97 -6.26 -0.71
N VAL A 113 -2.44 -5.31 0.04
CA VAL A 113 -1.03 -4.89 0.01
C VAL A 113 -0.35 -5.35 1.30
N ALA A 114 0.84 -5.95 1.19
CA ALA A 114 1.72 -6.21 2.33
C ALA A 114 2.96 -5.32 2.23
N ALA A 115 3.09 -4.37 3.16
CA ALA A 115 4.24 -3.48 3.24
C ALA A 115 5.29 -4.08 4.18
N VAL A 116 6.46 -4.45 3.63
CA VAL A 116 7.49 -5.20 4.36
C VAL A 116 8.67 -4.32 4.77
N VAL A 117 9.15 -4.51 6.00
CA VAL A 117 10.38 -3.89 6.51
C VAL A 117 11.56 -4.81 6.23
N GLY A 118 12.49 -4.39 5.38
CA GLY A 118 13.58 -5.25 4.93
C GLY A 118 14.46 -5.78 6.07
N ALA A 119 14.76 -4.96 7.06
CA ALA A 119 15.57 -5.38 8.21
C ALA A 119 14.86 -6.44 9.07
N TYR A 120 13.53 -6.43 9.13
CA TYR A 120 12.78 -7.45 9.86
C TYR A 120 12.79 -8.78 9.11
N CYS A 121 12.59 -8.75 7.78
CA CYS A 121 12.74 -9.95 6.97
C CYS A 121 14.15 -10.53 7.06
N ASP A 122 15.18 -9.70 6.98
CA ASP A 122 16.58 -10.15 7.12
C ASP A 122 16.85 -10.85 8.45
N ALA A 123 16.29 -10.33 9.54
CA ALA A 123 16.45 -10.91 10.88
C ALA A 123 15.81 -12.30 11.00
N GLU A 124 14.68 -12.52 10.33
CA GLU A 124 13.96 -13.79 10.34
C GLU A 124 14.65 -14.92 9.55
N GLU A 125 15.51 -14.60 8.58
CA GLU A 125 16.27 -15.60 7.82
C GLU A 125 17.13 -16.53 8.70
N THR A 126 17.49 -16.06 9.88
CA THR A 126 18.35 -16.80 10.83
C THR A 126 17.66 -17.06 12.18
N ALA A 127 16.37 -16.76 12.28
CA ALA A 127 15.64 -16.95 13.51
C ALA A 127 15.56 -18.44 13.90
N PRO A 128 15.90 -18.82 15.16
CA PRO A 128 15.99 -20.21 15.57
C PRO A 128 14.62 -20.90 15.72
N ALA A 129 13.56 -20.12 15.88
CA ALA A 129 12.17 -20.60 15.98
C ALA A 129 11.25 -19.54 15.39
N ARG A 130 10.19 -19.98 14.76
CA ARG A 130 9.23 -19.11 14.09
C ARG A 130 7.82 -19.36 14.60
N ASP A 131 7.13 -18.27 14.90
CA ASP A 131 5.78 -18.29 15.45
C ASP A 131 4.99 -17.13 14.85
N PRO A 132 3.83 -17.36 14.21
CA PRO A 132 2.98 -16.29 13.68
C PRO A 132 2.63 -15.21 14.70
N GLU A 133 2.71 -15.53 15.98
CA GLU A 133 2.43 -14.57 17.05
C GLU A 133 3.54 -13.54 17.26
N TYR A 134 4.76 -13.77 16.75
CA TYR A 134 5.92 -12.93 17.05
C TYR A 134 6.86 -12.70 15.87
N SER A 135 6.86 -13.57 14.85
CA SER A 135 7.79 -13.54 13.74
C SER A 135 7.32 -12.60 12.62
N TYR A 136 8.29 -12.10 11.89
CA TYR A 136 8.08 -11.43 10.60
C TYR A 136 8.23 -12.44 9.45
N LEU A 137 7.94 -12.03 8.23
CA LEU A 137 8.13 -12.83 7.02
C LEU A 137 9.63 -12.97 6.69
N THR A 138 10.04 -14.16 6.24
CA THR A 138 11.29 -14.32 5.48
C THR A 138 11.10 -13.86 4.02
N TRP A 139 12.19 -13.71 3.28
CA TRP A 139 12.09 -13.36 1.85
C TRP A 139 11.43 -14.46 1.01
N ASP A 140 11.60 -15.74 1.36
CA ASP A 140 10.87 -16.85 0.72
C ASP A 140 9.36 -16.76 0.98
N GLU A 141 8.94 -16.35 2.17
CA GLU A 141 7.53 -16.16 2.51
C GLU A 141 6.94 -14.89 1.87
N VAL A 142 7.76 -13.83 1.67
CA VAL A 142 7.36 -12.69 0.84
C VAL A 142 7.13 -13.12 -0.60
N ALA A 143 7.99 -13.99 -1.15
CA ALA A 143 7.79 -14.58 -2.48
C ALA A 143 6.51 -15.44 -2.54
N GLU A 144 6.20 -16.21 -1.50
CA GLU A 144 4.97 -17.00 -1.39
C GLU A 144 3.72 -16.10 -1.40
N LEU A 145 3.70 -15.02 -0.61
CA LEU A 145 2.61 -14.05 -0.62
C LEU A 145 2.40 -13.45 -2.01
N ALA A 146 3.46 -13.00 -2.67
CA ALA A 146 3.38 -12.43 -4.02
C ALA A 146 2.87 -13.48 -5.04
N ALA A 147 3.38 -14.71 -4.98
CA ALA A 147 2.99 -15.80 -5.87
C ALA A 147 1.54 -16.25 -5.69
N SER A 148 0.92 -16.00 -4.55
CA SER A 148 -0.51 -16.27 -4.31
C SER A 148 -1.44 -15.50 -5.24
N GLY A 149 -0.96 -14.37 -5.79
CA GLY A 149 -1.77 -13.43 -6.57
C GLY A 149 -2.80 -12.66 -5.72
N ARG A 150 -2.71 -12.76 -4.39
CA ARG A 150 -3.58 -12.04 -3.46
C ARG A 150 -2.90 -10.82 -2.83
N PHE A 151 -1.57 -10.73 -2.93
CA PHE A 151 -0.83 -9.63 -2.34
C PHE A 151 0.06 -8.91 -3.35
N ASP A 152 -0.09 -7.59 -3.40
CA ASP A 152 0.97 -6.70 -3.88
C ASP A 152 1.96 -6.46 -2.74
N ILE A 153 3.25 -6.58 -3.02
CA ILE A 153 4.28 -6.31 -2.01
C ILE A 153 4.71 -4.85 -2.13
N ALA A 154 4.58 -4.12 -1.05
CA ALA A 154 5.02 -2.73 -0.91
C ALA A 154 6.27 -2.63 -0.03
N SER A 155 7.02 -1.56 -0.21
CA SER A 155 8.14 -1.23 0.67
C SER A 155 7.65 -0.52 1.94
N HIS A 156 8.26 -0.89 3.08
CA HIS A 156 8.13 -0.17 4.36
C HIS A 156 9.50 0.21 4.91
N THR A 157 10.46 0.55 4.01
CA THR A 157 11.88 0.81 4.22
C THR A 157 12.74 -0.43 4.47
N GLN A 158 14.05 -0.29 4.25
CA GLN A 158 15.00 -1.32 4.67
C GLN A 158 15.21 -1.27 6.18
N ASP A 159 15.60 -0.11 6.74
CA ASP A 159 15.94 0.05 8.17
C ASP A 159 15.58 1.43 8.72
N MET A 160 14.56 2.11 8.15
CA MET A 160 14.05 3.38 8.67
C MET A 160 12.75 3.22 9.48
N HIS A 161 12.33 1.98 9.80
CA HIS A 161 11.15 1.73 10.61
C HIS A 161 11.46 1.93 12.11
N ARG A 162 11.60 3.20 12.51
CA ARG A 162 11.86 3.59 13.90
C ARG A 162 11.26 4.94 14.24
N ASP A 163 10.76 5.08 15.48
CA ASP A 163 10.29 6.36 16.04
C ASP A 163 11.22 6.80 17.19
N THR A 164 12.50 6.95 16.88
CA THR A 164 13.52 7.33 17.86
C THR A 164 14.43 8.40 17.30
N TRP A 165 14.81 9.36 18.18
CA TRP A 165 15.79 10.39 17.83
C TRP A 165 17.13 9.79 17.40
N PRO A 166 17.83 10.33 16.40
CA PRO A 166 17.50 11.56 15.65
C PRO A 166 16.59 11.35 14.43
N ARG A 167 16.39 10.11 13.93
CA ARG A 167 15.57 9.83 12.76
C ARG A 167 14.24 9.22 13.18
N ARG A 168 13.15 9.79 12.67
CA ARG A 168 11.80 9.29 12.85
C ARG A 168 11.22 8.92 11.49
N GLY A 169 11.06 7.61 11.24
CA GLY A 169 10.61 7.12 9.93
C GLY A 169 11.44 7.68 8.79
N CYS A 170 10.77 8.16 7.77
CA CYS A 170 11.39 8.74 6.58
C CYS A 170 11.70 10.24 6.69
N LEU A 171 11.55 10.87 7.86
CA LEU A 171 11.90 12.28 8.01
C LEU A 171 13.42 12.50 7.98
N PRO A 172 13.90 13.67 7.50
CA PRO A 172 15.31 14.04 7.63
C PRO A 172 15.70 14.22 9.10
N ASN A 173 16.95 13.92 9.43
CA ASN A 173 17.48 14.24 10.76
C ASN A 173 17.57 15.77 10.95
N PRO A 174 17.42 16.29 12.17
CA PRO A 174 17.65 17.69 12.44
C PRO A 174 19.04 18.13 12.01
N GLY A 175 19.11 19.16 11.15
CA GLY A 175 20.36 19.68 10.61
C GLY A 175 20.98 18.86 9.47
N GLU A 176 20.32 17.82 9.02
CA GLU A 176 20.77 17.04 7.84
C GLU A 176 20.63 17.88 6.56
N SER A 177 21.68 17.90 5.72
CA SER A 177 21.56 18.58 4.43
C SER A 177 20.62 17.83 3.48
N ALA A 178 20.04 18.52 2.50
CA ALA A 178 19.14 17.91 1.52
C ALA A 178 19.84 16.79 0.73
N GLU A 179 21.13 16.92 0.43
CA GLU A 179 21.93 15.94 -0.28
C GLU A 179 22.20 14.72 0.60
N ALA A 180 22.55 14.92 1.88
CA ALA A 180 22.79 13.81 2.82
C ALA A 180 21.51 13.02 3.06
N TYR A 181 20.37 13.71 3.24
CA TYR A 181 19.06 13.08 3.39
C TYR A 181 18.68 12.27 2.13
N ALA A 182 18.80 12.87 0.94
CA ALA A 182 18.49 12.16 -0.31
C ALA A 182 19.36 10.91 -0.50
N ALA A 183 20.67 11.00 -0.16
CA ALA A 183 21.57 9.87 -0.22
C ALA A 183 21.21 8.77 0.80
N ALA A 184 20.86 9.14 2.05
CA ALA A 184 20.47 8.20 3.09
C ALA A 184 19.18 7.46 2.74
N LEU A 185 18.13 8.22 2.36
CA LEU A 185 16.86 7.62 1.94
C LEU A 185 17.03 6.77 0.68
N GLY A 186 17.70 7.28 -0.35
CA GLY A 186 17.93 6.53 -1.59
C GLY A 186 18.70 5.23 -1.39
N THR A 187 19.66 5.19 -0.45
CA THR A 187 20.38 3.96 -0.09
C THR A 187 19.46 2.93 0.58
N ASP A 188 18.63 3.38 1.51
CA ASP A 188 17.66 2.53 2.21
C ASP A 188 16.63 1.94 1.23
N LEU A 189 16.04 2.79 0.38
CA LEU A 189 15.08 2.36 -0.64
C LEU A 189 15.69 1.38 -1.64
N ALA A 190 16.89 1.65 -2.15
CA ALA A 190 17.56 0.76 -3.09
C ALA A 190 17.84 -0.63 -2.48
N ALA A 191 18.13 -0.68 -1.18
CA ALA A 191 18.38 -1.94 -0.48
C ALA A 191 17.12 -2.81 -0.36
N VAL A 192 15.99 -2.23 0.07
CA VAL A 192 14.72 -2.98 0.19
C VAL A 192 14.15 -3.35 -1.17
N ASP A 193 14.22 -2.45 -2.16
CA ASP A 193 13.72 -2.71 -3.51
C ASP A 193 14.43 -3.89 -4.16
N ALA A 194 15.77 -3.95 -4.05
CA ALA A 194 16.55 -5.06 -4.61
C ALA A 194 16.15 -6.42 -4.00
N LYS A 195 15.78 -6.45 -2.71
CA LYS A 195 15.35 -7.65 -2.02
C LYS A 195 13.93 -8.05 -2.39
N ILE A 196 13.01 -7.08 -2.44
CA ILE A 196 11.64 -7.31 -2.92
C ILE A 196 11.67 -7.81 -4.37
N GLU A 197 12.46 -7.17 -5.24
CA GLU A 197 12.60 -7.59 -6.64
C GLU A 197 13.19 -9.00 -6.76
N ALA A 198 14.19 -9.34 -5.94
CA ALA A 198 14.76 -10.68 -5.91
C ALA A 198 13.76 -11.75 -5.46
N ALA A 199 12.89 -11.44 -4.49
CA ALA A 199 11.88 -12.34 -3.97
C ALA A 199 10.68 -12.48 -4.92
N THR A 200 10.20 -11.38 -5.51
CA THR A 200 8.91 -11.33 -6.23
C THR A 200 9.04 -11.29 -7.76
N GLY A 201 10.24 -11.01 -8.28
CA GLY A 201 10.51 -10.82 -9.71
C GLY A 201 10.16 -9.42 -10.23
N SER A 202 9.69 -8.49 -9.39
CA SER A 202 9.36 -7.12 -9.78
C SER A 202 9.65 -6.12 -8.67
N ARG A 203 10.00 -4.89 -9.06
CA ARG A 203 10.17 -3.78 -8.11
C ARG A 203 8.83 -3.37 -7.50
N PRO A 204 8.79 -2.99 -6.22
CA PRO A 204 7.58 -2.47 -5.61
C PRO A 204 7.18 -1.12 -6.23
N LEU A 205 5.90 -0.95 -6.52
CA LEU A 205 5.33 0.32 -6.99
C LEU A 205 4.68 1.11 -5.85
N ALA A 206 4.41 0.46 -4.71
CA ALA A 206 3.79 1.05 -3.54
C ALA A 206 4.77 1.16 -2.37
N PHE A 207 4.59 2.21 -1.58
CA PHE A 207 5.37 2.49 -0.38
C PHE A 207 4.44 2.90 0.76
N ALA A 208 4.63 2.32 1.96
CA ALA A 208 3.98 2.78 3.17
C ALA A 208 5.00 3.53 4.05
N TYR A 209 4.63 4.73 4.52
CA TYR A 209 5.50 5.51 5.40
C TYR A 209 5.51 4.93 6.81
N PRO A 210 6.67 4.51 7.37
CA PRO A 210 6.76 4.12 8.77
C PRO A 210 6.18 5.19 9.70
N PHE A 211 5.19 4.80 10.51
CA PHE A 211 4.45 5.68 11.43
C PHE A 211 3.73 6.87 10.73
N GLY A 212 3.64 6.86 9.40
CA GLY A 212 3.14 8.00 8.62
C GLY A 212 4.10 9.20 8.58
N PHE A 213 5.33 9.08 9.06
CA PHE A 213 6.29 10.17 9.10
C PHE A 213 6.94 10.43 7.75
N HIS A 214 6.55 11.51 7.11
CA HIS A 214 7.09 11.97 5.82
C HIS A 214 7.06 13.49 5.71
N SER A 215 7.57 14.01 4.60
CA SER A 215 7.52 15.41 4.20
C SER A 215 7.36 15.48 2.68
N ASP A 216 7.00 16.65 2.15
CA ASP A 216 6.93 16.88 0.69
C ASP A 216 8.23 16.43 -0.01
N ARG A 217 9.37 16.68 0.64
CA ARG A 217 10.67 16.25 0.09
C ARG A 217 10.82 14.74 0.08
N THR A 218 10.28 14.03 1.09
CA THR A 218 10.25 12.56 1.11
C THR A 218 9.45 12.04 -0.07
N GLU A 219 8.26 12.59 -0.30
CA GLU A 219 7.37 12.23 -1.40
C GLU A 219 8.04 12.42 -2.77
N GLU A 220 8.68 13.59 -2.99
CA GLU A 220 9.44 13.85 -4.21
C GLU A 220 10.54 12.82 -4.46
N LEU A 221 11.28 12.43 -3.42
CA LEU A 221 12.36 11.45 -3.52
C LEU A 221 11.82 10.04 -3.83
N LEU A 222 10.70 9.65 -3.22
CA LEU A 222 10.03 8.38 -3.52
C LEU A 222 9.55 8.32 -4.97
N ALA A 223 8.91 9.39 -5.46
CA ALA A 223 8.48 9.49 -6.84
C ALA A 223 9.67 9.43 -7.82
N GLN A 224 10.78 10.12 -7.52
CA GLN A 224 12.02 10.04 -8.30
C GLN A 224 12.65 8.64 -8.27
N HIS A 225 12.46 7.89 -7.18
CA HIS A 225 12.94 6.53 -7.04
C HIS A 225 12.08 5.51 -7.80
N GLY A 226 10.85 5.88 -8.18
CA GLY A 226 9.96 5.09 -9.01
C GLY A 226 8.70 4.58 -8.32
N TYR A 227 8.46 4.94 -7.06
CA TYR A 227 7.19 4.66 -6.41
C TYR A 227 6.06 5.48 -7.02
N GLN A 228 4.90 4.87 -7.21
CA GLN A 228 3.74 5.46 -7.86
C GLN A 228 2.52 5.54 -6.95
N LEU A 229 2.54 4.81 -5.83
CA LEU A 229 1.51 4.83 -4.79
C LEU A 229 2.19 4.93 -3.43
N THR A 230 1.76 5.90 -2.61
CA THR A 230 2.28 6.05 -1.26
C THR A 230 1.14 6.10 -0.24
N LEU A 231 1.39 5.52 0.95
CA LEU A 231 0.41 5.28 1.98
C LEU A 231 0.83 5.94 3.29
N THR A 232 -0.02 6.82 3.82
CA THR A 232 0.22 7.49 5.11
C THR A 232 -0.61 6.87 6.24
N CYS A 233 -0.52 7.44 7.45
CA CYS A 233 -1.37 7.07 8.58
C CYS A 233 -2.44 8.14 8.88
N GLU A 234 -2.68 9.06 7.94
CA GLU A 234 -3.72 10.08 8.10
C GLU A 234 -5.10 9.50 7.79
N ASN A 235 -6.06 9.72 8.67
CA ASN A 235 -7.41 9.25 8.48
C ASN A 235 -8.14 10.13 7.45
N ARG A 236 -8.23 9.68 6.21
CA ARG A 236 -9.04 10.32 5.16
C ARG A 236 -9.47 9.33 4.09
N ILE A 237 -10.59 9.62 3.43
CA ILE A 237 -10.98 8.97 2.18
C ILE A 237 -10.28 9.72 1.04
N ASN A 238 -9.69 8.97 0.12
CA ASN A 238 -8.86 9.52 -0.93
C ASN A 238 -9.69 9.80 -2.20
N ASP A 239 -9.39 10.90 -2.89
CA ASP A 239 -9.89 11.17 -4.23
C ASP A 239 -8.79 10.83 -5.25
N LEU A 240 -8.97 9.72 -5.96
CA LEU A 240 -8.00 9.25 -6.96
C LEU A 240 -7.86 10.16 -8.19
N ASN A 241 -8.74 11.14 -8.37
CA ASN A 241 -8.53 12.18 -9.40
C ASN A 241 -7.31 13.06 -9.07
N SER A 242 -6.87 13.08 -7.81
CA SER A 242 -5.64 13.73 -7.37
C SER A 242 -4.39 12.87 -7.52
N GLY A 243 -4.53 11.61 -7.95
CA GLY A 243 -3.44 10.64 -8.07
C GLY A 243 -3.40 9.63 -6.92
N ALA A 244 -2.35 8.80 -6.91
CA ALA A 244 -2.19 7.73 -5.91
C ALA A 244 -1.03 7.99 -4.92
N LEU A 245 -0.49 9.20 -4.87
CA LEU A 245 0.50 9.58 -3.87
C LEU A 245 -0.19 10.13 -2.61
N ASP A 246 0.41 9.91 -1.45
CA ASP A 246 -0.04 10.39 -0.14
C ASP A 246 -1.46 9.93 0.23
N LEU A 247 -1.78 8.64 -0.03
CA LEU A 247 -3.09 8.08 0.31
C LEU A 247 -3.24 7.91 1.83
N GLY A 248 -4.30 8.50 2.40
CA GLY A 248 -4.67 8.35 3.80
C GLY A 248 -5.30 6.98 4.07
N ARG A 249 -5.13 6.48 5.30
CA ARG A 249 -5.62 5.16 5.73
C ARG A 249 -6.27 5.21 7.10
N TYR A 250 -7.18 4.29 7.35
CA TYR A 250 -7.80 4.09 8.66
C TYR A 250 -7.25 2.83 9.33
N ASN A 251 -6.59 3.01 10.48
CA ASN A 251 -6.09 1.88 11.25
C ASN A 251 -7.22 1.08 11.89
N ARG A 252 -7.25 -0.23 11.68
CA ARG A 252 -8.26 -1.13 12.22
C ARG A 252 -7.86 -1.63 13.61
N SER A 253 -8.33 -0.94 14.65
CA SER A 253 -8.18 -1.39 16.03
C SER A 253 -9.20 -2.50 16.37
N ALA A 254 -8.77 -3.52 17.12
CA ALA A 254 -9.65 -4.57 17.63
C ALA A 254 -10.75 -4.01 18.58
N HIS A 255 -10.51 -2.84 19.19
CA HIS A 255 -11.45 -2.20 20.10
C HIS A 255 -12.58 -1.45 19.39
N ALA A 256 -12.44 -1.18 18.07
CA ALA A 256 -13.44 -0.46 17.31
C ALA A 256 -14.63 -1.37 16.93
N ASP A 257 -15.86 -0.89 17.15
CA ASP A 257 -17.05 -1.51 16.58
C ASP A 257 -16.93 -1.56 15.04
N ARG A 258 -17.24 -2.71 14.44
CA ARG A 258 -17.09 -2.92 12.99
C ARG A 258 -17.92 -1.95 12.18
N ALA A 259 -19.22 -1.83 12.47
CA ALA A 259 -20.11 -0.99 11.68
C ALA A 259 -19.71 0.50 11.80
N ALA A 260 -19.34 0.92 13.02
CA ALA A 260 -18.87 2.29 13.24
C ALA A 260 -17.55 2.55 12.51
N PHE A 261 -16.62 1.58 12.48
CA PHE A 261 -15.35 1.69 11.76
C PHE A 261 -15.58 1.82 10.25
N PHE A 262 -16.33 0.90 9.64
CA PHE A 262 -16.58 0.93 8.19
C PHE A 262 -17.42 2.11 7.75
N LYS A 263 -18.28 2.65 8.64
CA LYS A 263 -18.99 3.90 8.38
C LYS A 263 -18.03 5.10 8.23
N MET A 264 -16.90 5.14 8.96
CA MET A 264 -15.88 6.19 8.74
C MET A 264 -15.23 6.09 7.35
N LEU A 265 -15.20 4.89 6.77
CA LEU A 265 -14.71 4.63 5.41
C LEU A 265 -15.80 4.85 4.34
N GLY A 266 -16.98 5.36 4.72
CA GLY A 266 -18.08 5.56 3.77
C GLY A 266 -18.83 4.27 3.38
N ILE A 267 -18.59 3.16 4.08
CA ILE A 267 -19.21 1.85 3.80
C ILE A 267 -20.40 1.67 4.76
N VAL A 268 -21.62 1.77 4.20
CA VAL A 268 -22.89 1.72 4.93
C VAL A 268 -23.91 0.87 4.17
#